data_ae077471e88091669c330d7c4c989505
#
_entry.id   ae077471e88091669c330d7c4c989505
#
_cell.length_a   1.000
_cell.length_b   1.000
_cell.length_c   1.000
_cell.angle_alpha   90.00
_cell.angle_beta   90.00
_cell.angle_gamma   90.00
#
_symmetry.space_group_name_H-M   'P 1'
#
loop_
_entity.id
_entity.type
_entity.pdbx_description
1 polymer ?
#
loop_
_entity_poly.entity_id
_entity_poly.type
_entity_poly.pdbx_seq_one_letter_code
_entity_poly.pdbx_strand_id
1 'polypeptide(L)'
;MREVQSERGERLGRGAKRVAATIAGRASGRSAVNGRHAFRNWAGHVHAHPHTFSGPASAEELAGIVTAAAAAGDRLRVVGAGHSFTPVAAGDDVMVSLDGLSGIVAVDEVAGRVRFHAGTRLRDIPALLAPFGLALENQGDVNPQSLAGAISTSTHGTGIGFTGFAGTVTGLSLMGPDGEVRELSAEAEPEIFDLARVGLGVLGVITEVELQCVPAFDLIAEEKVAGFDELLDGLTERMRGADHFEFYWFPHTDSVLTKTNTRVEPGQVGPGHLAEAGVRNRWLNLLDKEVVENGALRLAVELGAKVPAVVPSINRIAQSVVADRTYRAPGHDVFVTPRRVRFNEMEYALPFDSGPEAIREIRDVIEAKGWAISFPLEVRCAAADDVPLSTASGRETMYIAVHRFIKEDFAEYFRVVEEILCRHGGRPHWGKIHTRTAADLHELYPRFADFRDLRARLDPEAMFGNRFTDSLFGLTRR
;
A
#
# COMPACT_ATOMS: atom_id res chain seq x y z
N MET A 1 40.49 17.58 10.75
CA MET A 1 39.23 16.80 10.90
C MET A 1 37.96 17.65 10.92
N ARG A 2 37.94 18.90 11.44
CA ARG A 2 36.74 19.77 11.43
C ARG A 2 36.42 20.41 10.07
N GLU A 3 37.41 20.71 9.24
CA GLU A 3 37.20 21.29 7.90
C GLU A 3 36.60 20.26 6.88
N VAL A 4 36.98 18.99 6.95
CA VAL A 4 36.46 17.95 6.06
C VAL A 4 34.99 17.63 6.32
N GLN A 5 34.52 17.80 7.56
CA GLN A 5 33.12 17.65 7.91
C GLN A 5 32.22 18.79 7.41
N SER A 6 32.77 20.04 7.40
CA SER A 6 32.06 21.22 6.89
C SER A 6 31.84 21.15 5.38
N GLU A 7 32.83 20.75 4.59
CA GLU A 7 32.69 20.62 3.12
C GLU A 7 31.78 19.48 2.70
N ARG A 8 31.68 18.37 3.49
CA ARG A 8 30.74 17.30 3.25
C ARG A 8 29.29 17.73 3.49
N GLY A 9 29.02 18.48 4.55
CA GLY A 9 27.70 19.03 4.87
C GLY A 9 27.18 19.99 3.79
N GLU A 10 28.05 20.85 3.24
CA GLU A 10 27.66 21.80 2.19
C GLU A 10 27.46 21.16 0.80
N ARG A 11 28.17 20.07 0.50
CA ARG A 11 27.96 19.31 -0.74
C ARG A 11 26.64 18.50 -0.72
N LEU A 12 26.29 17.94 0.44
CA LEU A 12 25.03 17.22 0.64
C LEU A 12 23.82 18.15 0.57
N GLY A 13 23.92 19.36 1.15
CA GLY A 13 22.84 20.36 1.07
C GLY A 13 22.60 20.89 -0.34
N ARG A 14 23.60 20.94 -1.20
CA ARG A 14 23.48 21.36 -2.61
C ARG A 14 22.96 20.23 -3.51
N GLY A 15 23.28 18.98 -3.22
CA GLY A 15 22.75 17.79 -3.92
C GLY A 15 21.25 17.61 -3.66
N ALA A 16 20.84 17.70 -2.41
CA ALA A 16 19.44 17.59 -2.00
C ALA A 16 18.56 18.70 -2.57
N LYS A 17 19.06 19.95 -2.61
CA LYS A 17 18.33 21.07 -3.23
C LYS A 17 18.20 20.94 -4.75
N ARG A 18 19.12 20.30 -5.44
CA ARG A 18 19.04 20.06 -6.88
C ARG A 18 18.07 18.94 -7.24
N VAL A 19 17.97 17.89 -6.41
CA VAL A 19 17.00 16.80 -6.58
C VAL A 19 15.58 17.31 -6.28
N ALA A 20 15.42 18.12 -5.22
CA ALA A 20 14.12 18.72 -4.87
C ALA A 20 13.58 19.67 -5.98
N ALA A 21 14.45 20.42 -6.64
CA ALA A 21 14.05 21.37 -7.71
C ALA A 21 13.61 20.66 -9.01
N THR A 22 14.04 19.42 -9.25
CA THR A 22 13.70 18.66 -10.48
C THR A 22 12.40 17.85 -10.33
N ILE A 23 11.93 17.59 -9.11
CA ILE A 23 10.75 16.75 -8.80
C ILE A 23 9.45 17.58 -8.70
N ALA A 24 9.54 18.92 -8.58
CA ALA A 24 8.38 19.82 -8.41
C ALA A 24 7.42 19.91 -9.63
N GLY A 25 7.58 19.12 -10.66
CA GLY A 25 6.96 19.30 -11.97
C GLY A 25 5.99 18.22 -12.45
N ARG A 26 5.26 17.45 -11.62
CA ARG A 26 4.09 16.69 -12.09
C ARG A 26 3.10 16.40 -10.96
N ALA A 27 2.29 17.38 -10.62
CA ALA A 27 1.10 17.17 -9.80
C ALA A 27 0.06 16.35 -10.58
N SER A 28 -0.33 15.20 -10.01
CA SER A 28 -1.43 14.37 -10.49
C SER A 28 -2.74 15.16 -10.54
N GLY A 29 -3.40 15.11 -11.69
CA GLY A 29 -4.83 15.29 -11.94
C GLY A 29 -5.58 16.37 -11.16
N ARG A 30 -5.16 17.64 -11.19
CA ARG A 30 -5.93 18.77 -10.67
C ARG A 30 -6.66 19.45 -11.83
N SER A 31 -7.97 19.25 -11.95
CA SER A 31 -8.83 20.03 -12.82
C SER A 31 -9.79 20.84 -11.97
N ALA A 32 -9.70 22.16 -12.02
CA ALA A 32 -10.79 23.01 -11.54
C ALA A 32 -11.88 23.00 -12.62
N VAL A 33 -13.04 22.43 -12.30
CA VAL A 33 -14.24 22.51 -13.13
C VAL A 33 -15.20 23.48 -12.44
N ASN A 34 -15.49 24.60 -13.08
CA ASN A 34 -16.41 25.64 -12.59
C ASN A 34 -16.08 26.24 -11.21
N GLY A 35 -14.80 26.45 -10.89
CA GLY A 35 -14.38 27.07 -9.63
C GLY A 35 -14.54 26.18 -8.39
N ARG A 36 -14.92 24.92 -8.54
CA ARG A 36 -14.94 23.92 -7.47
C ARG A 36 -13.80 22.93 -7.66
N HIS A 37 -13.10 22.62 -6.57
CA HIS A 37 -12.09 21.59 -6.56
C HIS A 37 -12.77 20.22 -6.69
N ALA A 38 -12.22 19.34 -7.53
CA ALA A 38 -12.71 18.00 -7.68
C ALA A 38 -11.61 17.00 -7.29
N PHE A 39 -11.92 16.07 -6.41
CA PHE A 39 -11.10 14.90 -6.12
C PHE A 39 -11.69 13.68 -6.80
N ARG A 40 -10.83 12.86 -7.35
CA ARG A 40 -11.17 11.55 -7.89
C ARG A 40 -10.08 10.55 -7.53
N ASN A 41 -10.45 9.39 -6.98
CA ASN A 41 -9.48 8.34 -6.66
C ASN A 41 -8.89 7.71 -7.94
N TRP A 42 -7.82 6.92 -7.80
CA TRP A 42 -7.15 6.28 -8.93
C TRP A 42 -8.08 5.39 -9.75
N ALA A 43 -8.91 4.57 -9.11
CA ALA A 43 -9.89 3.73 -9.81
C ALA A 43 -10.97 4.56 -10.53
N GLY A 44 -11.32 5.71 -9.99
CA GLY A 44 -12.20 6.67 -10.63
C GLY A 44 -13.68 6.53 -10.27
N HIS A 45 -14.02 5.77 -9.22
CA HIS A 45 -15.39 5.62 -8.73
C HIS A 45 -15.66 6.37 -7.42
N VAL A 46 -14.62 6.82 -6.72
CA VAL A 46 -14.76 7.72 -5.56
C VAL A 46 -14.55 9.15 -6.01
N HIS A 47 -15.51 10.01 -5.70
CA HIS A 47 -15.49 11.43 -6.02
C HIS A 47 -15.77 12.25 -4.77
N ALA A 48 -15.13 13.42 -4.65
CA ALA A 48 -15.46 14.43 -3.65
C ALA A 48 -15.32 15.83 -4.26
N HIS A 49 -16.05 16.79 -3.69
CA HIS A 49 -16.08 18.17 -4.17
C HIS A 49 -15.84 19.13 -3.00
N PRO A 50 -14.61 19.15 -2.43
CA PRO A 50 -14.30 20.00 -1.31
C PRO A 50 -14.49 21.48 -1.69
N HIS A 51 -15.01 22.28 -0.77
CA HIS A 51 -15.05 23.72 -1.00
C HIS A 51 -13.65 24.35 -0.90
N THR A 52 -12.72 23.71 -0.18
CA THR A 52 -11.32 24.11 -0.09
C THR A 52 -10.40 22.90 -0.37
N PHE A 53 -9.43 23.10 -1.27
CA PHE A 53 -8.34 22.12 -1.49
C PHE A 53 -7.00 22.86 -1.34
N SER A 54 -6.20 22.46 -0.35
CA SER A 54 -4.95 23.12 0.02
C SER A 54 -3.74 22.19 -0.11
N GLY A 55 -2.57 22.80 -0.34
CA GLY A 55 -1.29 22.10 -0.38
C GLY A 55 -0.24 22.91 0.36
N PRO A 56 -0.20 22.83 1.70
CA PRO A 56 0.75 23.59 2.51
C PRO A 56 2.19 23.20 2.19
N ALA A 57 3.09 24.19 2.25
CA ALA A 57 4.53 24.02 2.06
C ALA A 57 5.31 23.98 3.38
N SER A 58 4.65 24.25 4.52
CA SER A 58 5.25 24.19 5.85
C SER A 58 4.27 23.65 6.89
N ALA A 59 4.79 23.24 8.04
CA ALA A 59 3.97 22.81 9.17
C ALA A 59 3.11 23.94 9.73
N GLU A 60 3.61 25.18 9.71
CA GLU A 60 2.89 26.37 10.17
C GLU A 60 1.70 26.69 9.24
N GLU A 61 1.89 26.58 7.92
CA GLU A 61 0.77 26.73 6.98
C GLU A 61 -0.28 25.65 7.19
N LEU A 62 0.14 24.41 7.43
CA LEU A 62 -0.76 23.30 7.74
C LEU A 62 -1.53 23.57 9.03
N ALA A 63 -0.87 24.00 10.11
CA ALA A 63 -1.51 24.35 11.38
C ALA A 63 -2.55 25.46 11.21
N GLY A 64 -2.24 26.48 10.39
CA GLY A 64 -3.19 27.53 10.05
C GLY A 64 -4.44 27.02 9.33
N ILE A 65 -4.29 26.05 8.40
CA ILE A 65 -5.42 25.41 7.69
C ILE A 65 -6.26 24.57 8.67
N VAL A 66 -5.61 23.78 9.53
CA VAL A 66 -6.27 22.91 10.51
C VAL A 66 -7.10 23.75 11.49
N THR A 67 -6.49 24.79 12.10
CA THR A 67 -7.18 25.65 13.07
C THR A 67 -8.30 26.46 12.45
N ALA A 68 -8.15 26.92 11.20
CA ALA A 68 -9.21 27.61 10.46
C ALA A 68 -10.40 26.67 10.19
N ALA A 69 -10.15 25.43 9.78
CA ALA A 69 -11.18 24.43 9.56
C ALA A 69 -11.91 24.08 10.88
N ALA A 70 -11.14 23.90 11.98
CA ALA A 70 -11.72 23.67 13.31
C ALA A 70 -12.63 24.82 13.76
N ALA A 71 -12.19 26.08 13.59
CA ALA A 71 -12.99 27.26 13.93
C ALA A 71 -14.26 27.42 13.09
N ALA A 72 -14.25 26.94 11.83
CA ALA A 72 -15.41 26.93 10.95
C ALA A 72 -16.37 25.76 11.21
N GLY A 73 -15.96 24.76 12.00
CA GLY A 73 -16.68 23.50 12.17
C GLY A 73 -16.63 22.59 10.94
N ASP A 74 -15.67 22.81 10.05
CA ASP A 74 -15.44 22.04 8.84
C ASP A 74 -14.72 20.72 9.14
N ARG A 75 -14.99 19.69 8.34
CA ARG A 75 -14.21 18.46 8.31
C ARG A 75 -13.00 18.61 7.40
N LEU A 76 -11.88 18.04 7.85
CA LEU A 76 -10.64 18.05 7.09
C LEU A 76 -10.18 16.62 6.77
N ARG A 77 -9.90 16.35 5.48
CA ARG A 77 -9.31 15.08 5.04
C ARG A 77 -7.97 15.30 4.36
N VAL A 78 -6.99 14.52 4.79
CA VAL A 78 -5.69 14.47 4.11
C VAL A 78 -5.75 13.45 2.99
N VAL A 79 -5.24 13.81 1.80
CA VAL A 79 -5.19 12.94 0.64
C VAL A 79 -3.74 12.78 0.14
N GLY A 80 -3.32 11.53 -0.07
CA GLY A 80 -2.08 11.18 -0.76
C GLY A 80 -2.28 11.01 -2.27
N ALA A 81 -1.93 9.84 -2.79
CA ALA A 81 -2.09 9.50 -4.22
C ALA A 81 -3.53 9.14 -4.65
N GLY A 82 -4.45 8.97 -3.71
CA GLY A 82 -5.82 8.55 -3.99
C GLY A 82 -5.91 7.11 -4.50
N HIS A 83 -5.02 6.23 -4.06
CA HIS A 83 -4.99 4.82 -4.48
C HIS A 83 -5.94 3.91 -3.70
N SER A 84 -6.56 4.37 -2.62
CA SER A 84 -7.61 3.62 -1.92
C SER A 84 -8.86 3.48 -2.79
N PHE A 85 -9.46 2.31 -2.77
CA PHE A 85 -10.73 2.00 -3.43
C PHE A 85 -11.94 2.39 -2.56
N THR A 86 -11.73 2.58 -1.26
CA THR A 86 -12.73 3.13 -0.34
C THR A 86 -12.68 4.66 -0.33
N PRO A 87 -13.75 5.34 0.08
CA PRO A 87 -13.75 6.79 0.20
C PRO A 87 -13.03 7.30 1.46
N VAL A 88 -12.04 6.55 1.99
CA VAL A 88 -11.31 6.87 3.22
C VAL A 88 -10.68 8.27 3.21
N ALA A 89 -10.17 8.73 2.07
CA ALA A 89 -9.53 10.04 1.92
C ALA A 89 -10.46 11.12 1.34
N ALA A 90 -11.71 10.80 0.97
CA ALA A 90 -12.63 11.76 0.39
C ALA A 90 -13.20 12.72 1.45
N GLY A 91 -13.28 14.00 1.13
CA GLY A 91 -13.84 15.03 1.99
C GLY A 91 -14.58 16.09 1.18
N ASP A 92 -15.71 16.57 1.69
CA ASP A 92 -16.52 17.58 0.99
C ASP A 92 -16.26 19.00 1.51
N ASP A 93 -15.68 19.17 2.71
CA ASP A 93 -15.39 20.48 3.28
C ASP A 93 -13.95 20.90 2.89
N VAL A 94 -12.95 20.47 3.64
CA VAL A 94 -11.55 20.79 3.41
C VAL A 94 -10.77 19.53 3.06
N MET A 95 -10.04 19.56 1.95
CA MET A 95 -9.04 18.52 1.62
C MET A 95 -7.64 19.13 1.57
N VAL A 96 -6.66 18.37 2.07
CA VAL A 96 -5.25 18.78 2.15
C VAL A 96 -4.37 17.73 1.48
N SER A 97 -3.49 18.17 0.56
CA SER A 97 -2.39 17.36 0.05
C SER A 97 -1.10 17.75 0.76
N LEU A 98 -0.38 16.77 1.30
CA LEU A 98 0.93 17.00 1.93
C LEU A 98 2.10 16.91 0.93
N ASP A 99 1.86 17.01 -0.37
CA ASP A 99 2.93 16.93 -1.38
C ASP A 99 4.00 17.99 -1.21
N GLY A 100 3.67 19.15 -0.61
CA GLY A 100 4.61 20.21 -0.25
C GLY A 100 5.52 19.85 0.94
N LEU A 101 5.12 18.90 1.79
CA LEU A 101 5.85 18.37 2.92
C LEU A 101 6.45 17.01 2.54
N SER A 102 7.58 17.02 1.84
CA SER A 102 8.22 15.85 1.26
C SER A 102 9.74 15.87 1.42
N GLY A 103 10.36 14.71 1.54
CA GLY A 103 11.79 14.50 1.70
C GLY A 103 12.20 14.03 3.09
N ILE A 104 13.51 13.93 3.32
CA ILE A 104 14.09 13.53 4.60
C ILE A 104 14.13 14.72 5.55
N VAL A 105 13.72 14.48 6.79
CA VAL A 105 13.83 15.41 7.93
C VAL A 105 15.13 15.14 8.70
N ALA A 106 15.38 13.87 9.06
CA ALA A 106 16.55 13.46 9.83
C ALA A 106 16.96 12.02 9.47
N VAL A 107 18.24 11.71 9.69
CA VAL A 107 18.82 10.37 9.51
C VAL A 107 19.68 10.04 10.72
N ASP A 108 19.41 8.92 11.36
CA ASP A 108 20.31 8.24 12.29
C ASP A 108 20.94 7.05 11.56
N GLU A 109 22.13 7.27 10.98
CA GLU A 109 22.86 6.25 10.23
C GLU A 109 23.28 5.06 11.10
N VAL A 110 23.46 5.28 12.41
CA VAL A 110 23.91 4.21 13.32
C VAL A 110 22.77 3.28 13.67
N ALA A 111 21.59 3.84 13.97
CA ALA A 111 20.39 3.06 14.23
C ALA A 111 19.67 2.59 12.96
N GLY A 112 20.04 3.14 11.79
CA GLY A 112 19.32 2.89 10.54
C GLY A 112 17.91 3.47 10.53
N ARG A 113 17.66 4.56 11.29
CA ARG A 113 16.36 5.22 11.37
C ARG A 113 16.33 6.47 10.51
N VAL A 114 15.27 6.62 9.74
CA VAL A 114 15.11 7.79 8.88
C VAL A 114 13.74 8.40 9.08
N ARG A 115 13.71 9.69 9.40
CA ARG A 115 12.51 10.49 9.55
C ARG A 115 12.23 11.22 8.25
N PHE A 116 11.01 11.06 7.74
CA PHE A 116 10.52 11.67 6.51
C PHE A 116 9.35 12.59 6.80
N HIS A 117 9.18 13.62 5.97
CA HIS A 117 7.90 14.30 5.89
C HIS A 117 6.81 13.34 5.36
N ALA A 118 5.63 13.44 5.91
CA ALA A 118 4.51 12.52 5.69
C ALA A 118 3.99 12.45 4.23
N GLY A 119 4.16 13.52 3.46
CA GLY A 119 3.81 13.60 2.04
C GLY A 119 4.82 12.94 1.10
N THR A 120 5.98 12.47 1.60
CA THR A 120 7.01 11.80 0.79
C THR A 120 6.40 10.61 0.05
N ARG A 121 6.61 10.54 -1.27
CA ARG A 121 6.10 9.44 -2.08
C ARG A 121 7.01 8.22 -1.97
N LEU A 122 6.41 7.02 -1.85
CA LEU A 122 7.18 5.78 -1.74
C LEU A 122 8.17 5.60 -2.90
N ARG A 123 7.81 6.04 -4.11
CA ARG A 123 8.69 6.00 -5.31
C ARG A 123 9.94 6.86 -5.19
N ASP A 124 9.93 7.89 -4.33
CA ASP A 124 11.02 8.83 -4.17
C ASP A 124 11.99 8.39 -3.05
N ILE A 125 11.51 7.56 -2.11
CA ILE A 125 12.27 7.07 -0.94
C ILE A 125 13.58 6.36 -1.33
N PRO A 126 13.65 5.47 -2.34
CA PRO A 126 14.89 4.81 -2.71
C PRO A 126 16.00 5.80 -3.09
N ALA A 127 15.68 6.85 -3.85
CA ALA A 127 16.64 7.88 -4.24
C ALA A 127 17.09 8.74 -3.04
N LEU A 128 16.19 8.96 -2.05
CA LEU A 128 16.48 9.67 -0.83
C LEU A 128 17.40 8.86 0.11
N LEU A 129 17.22 7.55 0.19
CA LEU A 129 17.99 6.64 1.04
C LEU A 129 19.36 6.24 0.45
N ALA A 130 19.49 6.25 -0.87
CA ALA A 130 20.70 5.79 -1.57
C ALA A 130 22.01 6.46 -1.08
N PRO A 131 22.06 7.79 -0.75
CA PRO A 131 23.28 8.41 -0.23
C PRO A 131 23.76 7.85 1.12
N PHE A 132 22.87 7.20 1.87
CA PHE A 132 23.14 6.61 3.18
C PHE A 132 23.36 5.09 3.11
N GLY A 133 23.27 4.48 1.94
CA GLY A 133 23.35 3.03 1.77
C GLY A 133 22.20 2.27 2.44
N LEU A 134 21.05 2.93 2.61
CA LEU A 134 19.86 2.37 3.25
C LEU A 134 18.76 2.05 2.23
N ALA A 135 17.84 1.18 2.63
CA ALA A 135 16.63 0.82 1.89
C ALA A 135 15.45 0.58 2.84
N LEU A 136 14.24 0.63 2.31
CA LEU A 136 13.07 0.07 3.00
C LEU A 136 13.20 -1.46 3.05
N GLU A 137 12.85 -2.03 4.20
CA GLU A 137 12.96 -3.47 4.41
C GLU A 137 12.07 -4.29 3.47
N ASN A 138 10.84 -3.83 3.25
CA ASN A 138 9.87 -4.45 2.37
C ASN A 138 9.04 -3.36 1.68
N GLN A 139 8.37 -3.69 0.57
CA GLN A 139 7.57 -2.74 -0.17
C GLN A 139 6.45 -3.44 -0.93
N GLY A 140 5.27 -2.79 -1.00
CA GLY A 140 4.21 -3.19 -1.92
C GLY A 140 4.55 -2.84 -3.37
N ASP A 141 3.78 -3.38 -4.30
CA ASP A 141 3.99 -3.19 -5.75
C ASP A 141 3.56 -1.80 -6.26
N VAL A 142 2.76 -1.05 -5.50
CA VAL A 142 2.25 0.29 -5.85
C VAL A 142 3.00 1.37 -5.08
N ASN A 143 3.79 2.20 -5.76
CA ASN A 143 4.65 3.20 -5.14
C ASN A 143 4.28 4.69 -5.34
N PRO A 144 3.18 5.09 -6.00
CA PRO A 144 2.74 6.49 -6.00
C PRO A 144 2.19 6.98 -4.66
N GLN A 145 1.89 6.08 -3.71
CA GLN A 145 1.37 6.41 -2.39
C GLN A 145 2.28 7.40 -1.64
N SER A 146 1.66 8.30 -0.84
CA SER A 146 2.42 9.03 0.19
C SER A 146 2.69 8.10 1.37
N LEU A 147 3.78 8.35 2.10
CA LEU A 147 4.18 7.55 3.25
C LEU A 147 3.06 7.50 4.32
N ALA A 148 2.52 8.66 4.72
CA ALA A 148 1.39 8.71 5.65
C ALA A 148 0.16 7.93 5.15
N GLY A 149 -0.15 8.02 3.83
CA GLY A 149 -1.26 7.27 3.26
C GLY A 149 -1.05 5.76 3.28
N ALA A 150 0.17 5.30 3.04
CA ALA A 150 0.52 3.88 3.04
C ALA A 150 0.40 3.28 4.45
N ILE A 151 0.99 3.91 5.47
CA ILE A 151 0.90 3.41 6.85
C ILE A 151 -0.53 3.48 7.37
N SER A 152 -1.27 4.56 7.11
CA SER A 152 -2.62 4.77 7.65
C SER A 152 -3.64 3.72 7.20
N THR A 153 -3.40 3.02 6.10
CA THR A 153 -4.28 1.97 5.58
C THR A 153 -3.68 0.57 5.65
N SER A 154 -2.60 0.39 6.43
CA SER A 154 -1.92 -0.90 6.61
C SER A 154 -1.36 -1.50 5.31
N THR A 155 -0.77 -0.67 4.42
CA THR A 155 -0.10 -1.16 3.21
C THR A 155 1.03 -2.12 3.56
N HIS A 156 1.12 -3.22 2.83
CA HIS A 156 2.10 -4.29 3.03
C HIS A 156 2.77 -4.71 1.71
N GLY A 157 3.86 -5.43 1.81
CA GLY A 157 4.49 -6.17 0.72
C GLY A 157 4.17 -7.66 0.80
N THR A 158 5.17 -8.51 0.55
CA THR A 158 5.08 -9.95 0.77
C THR A 158 6.31 -10.47 1.49
N GLY A 159 6.16 -11.58 2.23
CA GLY A 159 7.22 -12.29 2.94
C GLY A 159 6.85 -12.55 4.40
N ILE A 160 6.83 -13.83 4.79
CA ILE A 160 6.38 -14.28 6.13
C ILE A 160 7.30 -13.80 7.26
N GLY A 161 8.52 -13.35 6.94
CA GLY A 161 9.46 -12.76 7.89
C GLY A 161 9.34 -11.24 8.02
N PHE A 162 8.44 -10.58 7.27
CA PHE A 162 8.36 -9.12 7.19
C PHE A 162 6.96 -8.61 7.50
N THR A 163 6.90 -7.52 8.26
CA THR A 163 5.64 -6.82 8.56
C THR A 163 5.22 -5.91 7.40
N GLY A 164 4.01 -5.34 7.49
CA GLY A 164 3.62 -4.19 6.67
C GLY A 164 4.38 -2.92 7.07
N PHE A 165 4.21 -1.82 6.31
CA PHE A 165 4.89 -0.54 6.60
C PHE A 165 4.66 -0.03 8.03
N ALA A 166 3.46 -0.20 8.57
CA ALA A 166 3.13 0.26 9.90
C ALA A 166 3.98 -0.40 11.01
N GLY A 167 4.44 -1.66 10.79
CA GLY A 167 5.33 -2.37 11.71
C GLY A 167 6.76 -1.85 11.72
N THR A 168 7.19 -1.13 10.67
CA THR A 168 8.54 -0.52 10.61
C THR A 168 8.59 0.91 11.15
N VAL A 169 7.44 1.48 11.55
CA VAL A 169 7.36 2.83 12.11
C VAL A 169 7.91 2.86 13.53
N THR A 170 8.89 3.74 13.78
CA THR A 170 9.52 3.95 15.10
C THR A 170 9.13 5.27 15.74
N GLY A 171 8.58 6.22 14.97
CA GLY A 171 8.10 7.49 15.47
C GLY A 171 7.13 8.18 14.51
N LEU A 172 6.27 9.02 15.05
CA LEU A 172 5.30 9.83 14.31
C LEU A 172 5.23 11.24 14.91
N SER A 173 5.01 12.25 14.05
CA SER A 173 4.55 13.57 14.48
C SER A 173 3.09 13.72 14.05
N LEU A 174 2.18 13.94 15.00
CA LEU A 174 0.73 14.00 14.80
C LEU A 174 0.18 15.37 15.18
N MET A 175 -0.40 16.09 14.22
CA MET A 175 -1.04 17.39 14.45
C MET A 175 -2.50 17.20 14.83
N GLY A 176 -2.89 17.76 15.97
CA GLY A 176 -4.26 17.78 16.48
C GLY A 176 -5.15 18.86 15.85
N PRO A 177 -6.44 18.93 16.24
CA PRO A 177 -7.38 19.94 15.74
C PRO A 177 -7.06 21.35 16.22
N ASP A 178 -6.24 21.49 17.25
CA ASP A 178 -5.69 22.74 17.79
C ASP A 178 -4.47 23.28 17.01
N GLY A 179 -3.99 22.51 16.01
CA GLY A 179 -2.78 22.82 15.24
C GLY A 179 -1.48 22.45 15.93
N GLU A 180 -1.53 21.93 17.16
CA GLU A 180 -0.35 21.51 17.90
C GLU A 180 0.13 20.13 17.47
N VAL A 181 1.45 19.95 17.43
CA VAL A 181 2.10 18.69 17.03
C VAL A 181 2.52 17.89 18.25
N ARG A 182 2.14 16.62 18.31
CA ARG A 182 2.60 15.64 19.30
C ARG A 182 3.65 14.74 18.68
N GLU A 183 4.75 14.55 19.38
CA GLU A 183 5.78 13.57 19.03
C GLU A 183 5.43 12.23 19.69
N LEU A 184 5.30 11.19 18.89
CA LEU A 184 4.85 9.87 19.30
C LEU A 184 5.93 8.81 19.00
N SER A 185 6.23 7.99 19.99
CA SER A 185 7.11 6.82 19.86
C SER A 185 6.77 5.78 20.93
N ALA A 186 7.49 4.66 20.96
CA ALA A 186 7.35 3.67 22.03
C ALA A 186 7.71 4.25 23.42
N GLU A 187 8.52 5.31 23.48
CA GLU A 187 8.94 6.02 24.71
C GLU A 187 8.10 7.27 24.99
N ALA A 188 7.52 7.87 23.94
CA ALA A 188 6.72 9.10 24.02
C ALA A 188 5.27 8.84 23.61
N GLU A 189 4.37 8.93 24.58
CA GLU A 189 2.92 8.67 24.38
C GLU A 189 2.62 7.29 23.72
N PRO A 190 3.12 6.16 24.27
CA PRO A 190 3.10 4.84 23.62
C PRO A 190 1.70 4.37 23.25
N GLU A 191 0.68 4.66 24.06
CA GLU A 191 -0.71 4.28 23.77
C GLU A 191 -1.22 4.96 22.49
N ILE A 192 -0.92 6.25 22.31
CA ILE A 192 -1.30 7.00 21.11
C ILE A 192 -0.48 6.52 19.92
N PHE A 193 0.82 6.33 20.12
CA PHE A 193 1.72 5.83 19.09
C PHE A 193 1.24 4.50 18.49
N ASP A 194 0.93 3.52 19.32
CA ASP A 194 0.45 2.21 18.88
C ASP A 194 -0.77 2.33 17.98
N LEU A 195 -1.76 3.10 18.40
CA LEU A 195 -3.02 3.25 17.68
C LEU A 195 -2.91 4.17 16.46
N ALA A 196 -1.96 5.11 16.43
CA ALA A 196 -1.79 6.06 15.33
C ALA A 196 -1.08 5.48 14.11
N ARG A 197 -0.28 4.39 14.26
CA ARG A 197 0.44 3.74 13.16
C ARG A 197 -0.49 3.28 12.04
N VAL A 198 -1.73 2.84 12.37
CA VAL A 198 -2.80 2.58 11.40
C VAL A 198 -4.05 3.33 11.85
N GLY A 199 -4.13 4.62 11.54
CA GLY A 199 -5.15 5.52 12.07
C GLY A 199 -6.20 5.98 11.05
N LEU A 200 -6.15 5.54 9.79
CA LEU A 200 -7.08 5.96 8.71
C LEU A 200 -7.20 7.50 8.57
N GLY A 201 -6.27 8.25 9.16
CA GLY A 201 -6.27 9.70 9.17
C GLY A 201 -7.40 10.32 10.00
N VAL A 202 -7.92 9.62 11.04
CA VAL A 202 -9.01 10.11 11.89
C VAL A 202 -8.57 10.52 13.30
N LEU A 203 -7.30 10.37 13.64
CA LEU A 203 -6.73 10.79 14.92
C LEU A 203 -6.05 12.15 14.86
N GLY A 204 -5.81 12.66 13.65
CA GLY A 204 -5.06 13.89 13.39
C GLY A 204 -4.37 13.83 12.04
N VAL A 205 -3.57 14.84 11.73
CA VAL A 205 -2.74 14.89 10.52
C VAL A 205 -1.33 14.42 10.86
N ILE A 206 -0.89 13.30 10.28
CA ILE A 206 0.51 12.86 10.38
C ILE A 206 1.35 13.82 9.54
N THR A 207 2.33 14.48 10.16
CA THR A 207 3.23 15.45 9.53
C THR A 207 4.60 14.86 9.21
N GLU A 208 5.08 13.93 10.06
CA GLU A 208 6.35 13.23 9.89
C GLU A 208 6.21 11.77 10.31
N VAL A 209 7.03 10.90 9.69
CA VAL A 209 7.11 9.47 9.97
C VAL A 209 8.56 9.05 10.05
N GLU A 210 8.94 8.41 11.14
CA GLU A 210 10.24 7.77 11.29
C GLU A 210 10.12 6.28 11.03
N LEU A 211 10.98 5.76 10.15
CA LEU A 211 11.02 4.35 9.76
C LEU A 211 12.33 3.70 10.18
N GLN A 212 12.27 2.45 10.63
CA GLN A 212 13.42 1.57 10.66
C GLN A 212 13.74 1.16 9.22
N CYS A 213 14.92 1.52 8.75
CA CYS A 213 15.48 1.13 7.46
C CYS A 213 16.53 0.04 7.65
N VAL A 214 16.88 -0.64 6.56
CA VAL A 214 17.90 -1.70 6.51
C VAL A 214 19.03 -1.30 5.56
N PRO A 215 20.22 -1.92 5.61
CA PRO A 215 21.23 -1.76 4.57
C PRO A 215 20.64 -2.07 3.17
N ALA A 216 21.07 -1.30 2.17
CA ALA A 216 20.62 -1.51 0.80
C ALA A 216 20.93 -2.95 0.32
N PHE A 217 20.01 -3.55 -0.40
CA PHE A 217 20.11 -4.93 -0.90
C PHE A 217 19.58 -5.03 -2.33
N ASP A 218 20.04 -6.06 -3.02
CA ASP A 218 19.47 -6.52 -4.28
C ASP A 218 18.52 -7.69 -4.02
N LEU A 219 17.62 -7.92 -4.97
CA LEU A 219 16.81 -9.12 -5.04
C LEU A 219 17.14 -9.90 -6.30
N ILE A 220 17.23 -11.21 -6.16
CA ILE A 220 17.17 -12.15 -7.28
C ILE A 220 15.72 -12.65 -7.34
N ALA A 221 15.04 -12.28 -8.40
CA ALA A 221 13.66 -12.68 -8.66
C ALA A 221 13.63 -13.90 -9.57
N GLU A 222 12.92 -14.95 -9.16
CA GLU A 222 12.55 -16.10 -9.97
C GLU A 222 11.05 -16.06 -10.20
N GLU A 223 10.64 -15.95 -11.45
CA GLU A 223 9.24 -16.01 -11.86
C GLU A 223 9.06 -17.32 -12.63
N LYS A 224 8.16 -18.20 -12.15
CA LYS A 224 7.96 -19.55 -12.68
C LYS A 224 6.49 -19.91 -12.75
N VAL A 225 6.12 -20.71 -13.74
CA VAL A 225 4.81 -21.33 -13.83
C VAL A 225 4.82 -22.62 -13.01
N ALA A 226 3.78 -22.82 -12.18
CA ALA A 226 3.59 -24.04 -11.38
C ALA A 226 2.14 -24.54 -11.49
N GLY A 227 1.90 -25.81 -11.17
CA GLY A 227 0.55 -26.35 -11.07
C GLY A 227 -0.21 -25.73 -9.89
N PHE A 228 -1.49 -25.41 -10.06
CA PHE A 228 -2.32 -24.77 -9.03
C PHE A 228 -2.43 -25.64 -7.77
N ASP A 229 -2.84 -26.90 -7.91
CA ASP A 229 -3.04 -27.78 -6.76
C ASP A 229 -1.70 -28.17 -6.10
N GLU A 230 -0.66 -28.45 -6.91
CA GLU A 230 0.72 -28.69 -6.42
C GLU A 230 1.24 -27.51 -5.60
N LEU A 231 0.99 -26.27 -6.07
CA LEU A 231 1.39 -25.08 -5.34
C LEU A 231 0.68 -25.02 -4.00
N LEU A 232 -0.64 -25.16 -3.97
CA LEU A 232 -1.43 -25.03 -2.75
C LEU A 232 -1.10 -26.10 -1.72
N ASP A 233 -0.76 -27.32 -2.14
CA ASP A 233 -0.35 -28.40 -1.25
C ASP A 233 1.01 -28.12 -0.58
N GLY A 234 1.92 -27.41 -1.28
CA GLY A 234 3.23 -27.02 -0.75
C GLY A 234 3.34 -25.53 -0.36
N LEU A 235 2.24 -24.79 -0.31
CA LEU A 235 2.27 -23.31 -0.20
C LEU A 235 2.95 -22.83 1.08
N THR A 236 2.62 -23.42 2.21
CA THR A 236 3.20 -23.07 3.52
C THR A 236 4.73 -23.19 3.51
N GLU A 237 5.25 -24.30 3.00
CA GLU A 237 6.70 -24.54 2.93
C GLU A 237 7.38 -23.55 1.98
N ARG A 238 6.77 -23.27 0.82
CA ARG A 238 7.32 -22.31 -0.15
C ARG A 238 7.37 -20.89 0.43
N MET A 239 6.30 -20.45 1.09
CA MET A 239 6.25 -19.11 1.72
C MET A 239 7.23 -18.98 2.88
N ARG A 240 7.41 -20.03 3.70
CA ARG A 240 8.36 -20.03 4.81
C ARG A 240 9.81 -20.19 4.38
N GLY A 241 10.05 -20.81 3.22
CA GLY A 241 11.39 -21.05 2.67
C GLY A 241 11.95 -19.90 1.83
N ALA A 242 11.19 -18.83 1.60
CA ALA A 242 11.60 -17.71 0.77
C ALA A 242 11.64 -16.40 1.58
N ASP A 243 12.53 -15.46 1.22
CA ASP A 243 12.49 -14.12 1.80
C ASP A 243 11.19 -13.43 1.41
N HIS A 244 10.84 -13.44 0.12
CA HIS A 244 9.58 -12.91 -0.36
C HIS A 244 8.99 -13.88 -1.38
N PHE A 245 7.73 -14.25 -1.17
CA PHE A 245 6.99 -15.10 -2.09
C PHE A 245 5.60 -14.55 -2.34
N GLU A 246 5.19 -14.51 -3.60
CA GLU A 246 3.84 -14.18 -4.04
C GLU A 246 3.48 -15.03 -5.25
N PHE A 247 2.18 -15.20 -5.50
CA PHE A 247 1.73 -15.83 -6.72
C PHE A 247 0.45 -15.20 -7.25
N TYR A 248 0.23 -15.43 -8.54
CA TYR A 248 -0.93 -14.97 -9.30
C TYR A 248 -1.61 -16.16 -9.95
N TRP A 249 -2.90 -16.32 -9.68
CA TRP A 249 -3.73 -17.33 -10.34
C TRP A 249 -4.72 -16.66 -11.28
N PHE A 250 -4.65 -17.01 -12.56
CA PHE A 250 -5.65 -16.60 -13.54
C PHE A 250 -6.80 -17.60 -13.50
N PRO A 251 -8.04 -17.20 -13.13
CA PRO A 251 -9.19 -18.09 -13.14
C PRO A 251 -9.36 -18.81 -14.46
N HIS A 252 -9.88 -20.03 -14.44
CA HIS A 252 -10.04 -20.95 -15.59
C HIS A 252 -8.71 -21.55 -16.10
N THR A 253 -7.67 -21.54 -15.31
CA THR A 253 -6.40 -22.22 -15.60
C THR A 253 -6.01 -23.14 -14.43
N ASP A 254 -5.28 -24.22 -14.73
CA ASP A 254 -4.78 -25.18 -13.74
C ASP A 254 -3.35 -24.82 -13.28
N SER A 255 -2.91 -23.61 -13.53
CA SER A 255 -1.54 -23.17 -13.25
C SER A 255 -1.51 -21.74 -12.68
N VAL A 256 -0.42 -21.42 -12.01
CA VAL A 256 -0.16 -20.13 -11.34
C VAL A 256 1.17 -19.58 -11.81
N LEU A 257 1.31 -18.26 -11.76
CA LEU A 257 2.60 -17.59 -11.87
C LEU A 257 3.13 -17.32 -10.46
N THR A 258 4.23 -17.96 -10.07
CA THR A 258 4.92 -17.72 -8.81
C THR A 258 6.03 -16.71 -8.99
N LYS A 259 6.29 -15.91 -7.97
CA LYS A 259 7.44 -15.03 -7.88
C LYS A 259 8.11 -15.20 -6.53
N THR A 260 9.34 -15.72 -6.57
CA THR A 260 10.20 -15.88 -5.40
C THR A 260 11.34 -14.87 -5.48
N ASN A 261 11.52 -14.06 -4.43
CA ASN A 261 12.62 -13.12 -4.38
C ASN A 261 13.58 -13.51 -3.24
N THR A 262 14.86 -13.62 -3.57
CA THR A 262 15.95 -13.93 -2.63
C THR A 262 16.79 -12.69 -2.42
N ARG A 263 17.01 -12.28 -1.16
CA ARG A 263 17.86 -11.15 -0.81
C ARG A 263 19.34 -11.50 -0.97
N VAL A 264 20.08 -10.55 -1.52
CA VAL A 264 21.55 -10.64 -1.64
C VAL A 264 22.14 -9.26 -1.39
N GLU A 265 23.34 -9.19 -0.79
CA GLU A 265 24.04 -7.92 -0.66
C GLU A 265 24.48 -7.40 -2.05
N PRO A 266 24.55 -6.07 -2.23
CA PRO A 266 25.01 -5.50 -3.49
C PRO A 266 26.42 -6.01 -3.85
N GLY A 267 26.55 -6.57 -5.05
CA GLY A 267 27.83 -7.12 -5.55
C GLY A 267 28.15 -8.57 -5.13
N GLN A 268 27.42 -9.16 -4.19
CA GLN A 268 27.59 -10.59 -3.86
C GLN A 268 26.99 -11.50 -4.93
N VAL A 269 27.58 -12.69 -5.09
CA VAL A 269 27.05 -13.73 -5.99
C VAL A 269 25.83 -14.37 -5.32
N GLY A 270 24.79 -14.65 -6.10
CA GLY A 270 23.60 -15.34 -5.61
C GLY A 270 23.92 -16.78 -5.14
N PRO A 271 23.14 -17.32 -4.19
CA PRO A 271 23.36 -18.66 -3.68
C PRO A 271 22.97 -19.75 -4.69
N GLY A 272 23.75 -20.84 -4.76
CA GLY A 272 23.43 -22.02 -5.53
C GLY A 272 23.11 -21.74 -7.01
N HIS A 273 21.94 -22.18 -7.48
CA HIS A 273 21.48 -22.00 -8.87
C HIS A 273 21.21 -20.53 -9.26
N LEU A 274 21.15 -19.63 -8.29
CA LEU A 274 20.97 -18.19 -8.52
C LEU A 274 22.29 -17.45 -8.80
N ALA A 275 23.43 -18.13 -8.73
CA ALA A 275 24.75 -17.53 -8.94
C ALA A 275 24.91 -16.88 -10.33
N GLU A 276 24.20 -17.40 -11.33
CA GLU A 276 24.27 -16.93 -12.72
C GLU A 276 23.17 -15.91 -13.07
N ALA A 277 22.38 -15.46 -12.08
CA ALA A 277 21.32 -14.48 -12.30
C ALA A 277 21.88 -13.18 -12.88
N GLY A 278 21.56 -12.89 -14.12
CA GLY A 278 22.01 -11.69 -14.83
C GLY A 278 21.41 -10.42 -14.26
N VAL A 279 22.23 -9.36 -14.15
CA VAL A 279 21.74 -8.03 -13.80
C VAL A 279 20.85 -7.51 -14.93
N ARG A 280 19.57 -7.33 -14.66
CA ARG A 280 18.62 -6.83 -15.65
C ARG A 280 18.78 -5.32 -15.83
N ASN A 281 18.93 -4.88 -17.07
CA ASN A 281 18.98 -3.47 -17.38
C ASN A 281 17.62 -2.82 -17.08
N ARG A 282 17.62 -1.77 -16.25
CA ARG A 282 16.41 -1.02 -15.82
C ARG A 282 15.51 -0.61 -17.01
N TRP A 283 16.11 -0.22 -18.14
CA TRP A 283 15.36 0.18 -19.34
C TRP A 283 14.64 -1.01 -20.00
N LEU A 284 15.28 -2.17 -20.10
CA LEU A 284 14.63 -3.37 -20.64
C LEU A 284 13.52 -3.87 -19.70
N ASN A 285 13.72 -3.75 -18.40
CA ASN A 285 12.70 -4.10 -17.41
C ASN A 285 11.46 -3.18 -17.50
N LEU A 286 11.70 -1.88 -17.69
CA LEU A 286 10.60 -0.91 -17.87
C LEU A 286 9.86 -1.15 -19.20
N LEU A 287 10.55 -1.41 -20.31
CA LEU A 287 9.91 -1.66 -21.59
C LEU A 287 9.07 -2.95 -21.56
N ASP A 288 9.54 -3.99 -20.93
CA ASP A 288 8.84 -5.26 -20.79
C ASP A 288 7.58 -5.11 -19.94
N LYS A 289 7.72 -4.55 -18.73
CA LYS A 289 6.59 -4.28 -17.82
C LYS A 289 5.59 -3.27 -18.37
N GLU A 290 6.06 -2.22 -19.06
CA GLU A 290 5.23 -1.12 -19.53
C GLU A 290 4.50 -1.40 -20.82
N VAL A 291 5.17 -1.98 -21.81
CA VAL A 291 4.64 -2.13 -23.18
C VAL A 291 4.07 -3.52 -23.40
N VAL A 292 4.80 -4.56 -23.02
CA VAL A 292 4.38 -5.94 -23.28
C VAL A 292 3.32 -6.38 -22.26
N GLU A 293 3.63 -6.30 -20.97
CA GLU A 293 2.71 -6.80 -19.93
C GLU A 293 1.43 -5.94 -19.80
N ASN A 294 1.58 -4.63 -19.66
CA ASN A 294 0.41 -3.74 -19.51
C ASN A 294 -0.39 -3.55 -20.80
N GLY A 295 0.26 -3.57 -21.96
CA GLY A 295 -0.39 -3.43 -23.28
C GLY A 295 -1.21 -4.67 -23.62
N ALA A 296 -0.64 -5.86 -23.46
CA ALA A 296 -1.32 -7.13 -23.70
C ALA A 296 -2.48 -7.35 -22.70
N LEU A 297 -2.25 -7.07 -21.42
CA LEU A 297 -3.31 -7.16 -20.40
C LEU A 297 -4.47 -6.22 -20.72
N ARG A 298 -4.19 -4.97 -21.11
CA ARG A 298 -5.24 -4.02 -21.46
C ARG A 298 -6.11 -4.52 -22.60
N LEU A 299 -5.50 -5.04 -23.67
CA LEU A 299 -6.24 -5.58 -24.81
C LEU A 299 -7.08 -6.79 -24.41
N ALA A 300 -6.52 -7.68 -23.60
CA ALA A 300 -7.17 -8.88 -23.09
C ALA A 300 -8.43 -8.56 -22.26
N VAL A 301 -8.31 -7.63 -21.28
CA VAL A 301 -9.46 -7.25 -20.42
C VAL A 301 -10.51 -6.43 -21.18
N GLU A 302 -10.13 -5.58 -22.13
CA GLU A 302 -11.07 -4.84 -22.97
C GLU A 302 -11.87 -5.79 -23.89
N LEU A 303 -11.22 -6.84 -24.40
CA LEU A 303 -11.90 -7.87 -25.20
C LEU A 303 -12.80 -8.72 -24.32
N GLY A 304 -12.31 -9.18 -23.17
CA GLY A 304 -13.07 -9.96 -22.20
C GLY A 304 -14.33 -9.27 -21.70
N ALA A 305 -14.23 -7.96 -21.43
CA ALA A 305 -15.37 -7.15 -21.00
C ALA A 305 -16.47 -7.03 -22.08
N LYS A 306 -16.10 -7.10 -23.38
CA LYS A 306 -17.06 -7.06 -24.49
C LYS A 306 -17.62 -8.43 -24.83
N VAL A 307 -16.82 -9.47 -24.68
CA VAL A 307 -17.17 -10.86 -25.03
C VAL A 307 -16.71 -11.79 -23.89
N PRO A 308 -17.49 -11.90 -22.79
CA PRO A 308 -17.09 -12.68 -21.61
C PRO A 308 -16.73 -14.15 -21.91
N ALA A 309 -17.36 -14.76 -22.89
CA ALA A 309 -17.09 -16.14 -23.29
C ALA A 309 -15.65 -16.42 -23.74
N VAL A 310 -14.89 -15.40 -24.14
CA VAL A 310 -13.48 -15.59 -24.56
C VAL A 310 -12.49 -15.51 -23.37
N VAL A 311 -12.91 -15.06 -22.20
CA VAL A 311 -12.04 -14.86 -21.02
C VAL A 311 -11.28 -16.14 -20.65
N PRO A 312 -11.90 -17.34 -20.56
CA PRO A 312 -11.15 -18.56 -20.22
C PRO A 312 -10.04 -18.88 -21.23
N SER A 313 -10.28 -18.60 -22.52
CA SER A 313 -9.27 -18.81 -23.56
C SER A 313 -8.14 -17.77 -23.49
N ILE A 314 -8.49 -16.50 -23.23
CA ILE A 314 -7.51 -15.44 -23.04
C ILE A 314 -6.60 -15.75 -21.84
N ASN A 315 -7.15 -16.15 -20.71
CA ASN A 315 -6.37 -16.47 -19.51
C ASN A 315 -5.41 -17.64 -19.76
N ARG A 316 -5.87 -18.71 -20.45
CA ARG A 316 -5.00 -19.84 -20.84
C ARG A 316 -3.88 -19.40 -21.79
N ILE A 317 -4.17 -18.55 -22.77
CA ILE A 317 -3.15 -18.03 -23.68
C ILE A 317 -2.16 -17.13 -22.91
N ALA A 318 -2.66 -16.21 -22.08
CA ALA A 318 -1.81 -15.34 -21.28
C ALA A 318 -0.82 -16.14 -20.45
N GLN A 319 -1.28 -17.22 -19.83
CA GLN A 319 -0.44 -18.09 -19.03
C GLN A 319 0.57 -18.90 -19.86
N SER A 320 0.20 -19.37 -21.06
CA SER A 320 1.07 -20.15 -21.94
C SER A 320 2.23 -19.37 -22.55
N VAL A 321 2.13 -18.04 -22.58
CA VAL A 321 3.21 -17.16 -23.10
C VAL A 321 4.13 -16.62 -22.01
N VAL A 322 3.80 -16.86 -20.73
CA VAL A 322 4.69 -16.52 -19.62
C VAL A 322 5.83 -17.53 -19.59
N ALA A 323 7.05 -17.07 -19.80
CA ALA A 323 8.25 -17.87 -19.70
C ALA A 323 8.88 -17.73 -18.32
N ASP A 324 9.47 -18.79 -17.82
CA ASP A 324 10.32 -18.75 -16.64
C ASP A 324 11.44 -17.73 -16.83
N ARG A 325 11.64 -16.91 -15.83
CA ARG A 325 12.73 -15.92 -15.85
C ARG A 325 13.38 -15.76 -14.48
N THR A 326 14.69 -15.57 -14.52
CA THR A 326 15.49 -15.26 -13.33
C THR A 326 16.32 -14.03 -13.62
N TYR A 327 16.24 -13.03 -12.73
CA TYR A 327 16.99 -11.78 -12.89
C TYR A 327 17.31 -11.15 -11.55
N ARG A 328 18.34 -10.29 -11.53
CA ARG A 328 18.76 -9.51 -10.36
C ARG A 328 18.54 -8.02 -10.60
N ALA A 329 18.04 -7.33 -9.58
CA ALA A 329 17.94 -5.88 -9.56
C ALA A 329 17.91 -5.34 -8.11
N PRO A 330 18.09 -4.02 -7.89
CA PRO A 330 17.85 -3.41 -6.59
C PRO A 330 16.46 -3.74 -6.06
N GLY A 331 16.32 -3.98 -4.73
CA GLY A 331 15.07 -4.48 -4.16
C GLY A 331 13.84 -3.66 -4.55
N HIS A 332 13.94 -2.34 -4.52
CA HIS A 332 12.84 -1.45 -4.90
C HIS A 332 12.40 -1.54 -6.37
N ASP A 333 13.28 -1.93 -7.30
CA ASP A 333 12.95 -2.14 -8.71
C ASP A 333 12.27 -3.51 -8.95
N VAL A 334 12.52 -4.50 -8.06
CA VAL A 334 11.89 -5.83 -8.13
C VAL A 334 10.48 -5.81 -7.54
N PHE A 335 10.30 -5.13 -6.41
CA PHE A 335 9.00 -5.08 -5.74
C PHE A 335 7.91 -4.39 -6.57
N VAL A 336 8.26 -3.31 -7.27
CA VAL A 336 7.30 -2.42 -7.92
C VAL A 336 6.92 -2.87 -9.32
N THR A 337 5.61 -2.87 -9.60
CA THR A 337 5.06 -3.08 -10.93
C THR A 337 4.12 -1.92 -11.31
N PRO A 338 4.39 -1.17 -12.40
CA PRO A 338 3.51 -0.10 -12.83
C PRO A 338 2.11 -0.61 -13.19
N ARG A 339 1.07 -0.03 -12.61
CA ARG A 339 -0.34 -0.39 -12.87
C ARG A 339 -0.96 0.62 -13.84
N ARG A 340 -1.18 0.24 -15.12
CA ARG A 340 -1.79 1.10 -16.14
C ARG A 340 -3.24 0.76 -16.45
N VAL A 341 -3.63 -0.48 -16.23
CA VAL A 341 -5.01 -0.91 -16.38
C VAL A 341 -5.76 -0.66 -15.08
N ARG A 342 -6.86 0.08 -15.14
CA ARG A 342 -7.69 0.36 -13.96
C ARG A 342 -8.60 -0.83 -13.64
N PHE A 343 -8.75 -1.10 -12.35
CA PHE A 343 -9.57 -2.17 -11.83
C PHE A 343 -10.24 -1.75 -10.51
N ASN A 344 -11.19 -2.52 -10.06
CA ASN A 344 -11.69 -2.56 -8.69
C ASN A 344 -11.01 -3.72 -7.97
N GLU A 345 -10.72 -3.54 -6.68
CA GLU A 345 -9.97 -4.50 -5.89
C GLU A 345 -10.59 -4.66 -4.50
N MET A 346 -10.70 -5.90 -4.07
CA MET A 346 -11.00 -6.32 -2.71
C MET A 346 -9.88 -7.22 -2.23
N GLU A 347 -9.40 -6.99 -1.01
CA GLU A 347 -8.33 -7.75 -0.40
C GLU A 347 -8.63 -8.04 1.07
N TYR A 348 -8.36 -9.26 1.48
CA TYR A 348 -8.54 -9.72 2.86
C TYR A 348 -7.28 -10.38 3.39
N ALA A 349 -7.03 -10.15 4.67
CA ALA A 349 -5.93 -10.70 5.46
C ALA A 349 -6.48 -11.86 6.31
N LEU A 350 -6.16 -13.09 5.95
CA LEU A 350 -6.60 -14.30 6.65
C LEU A 350 -5.54 -14.78 7.65
N PRO A 351 -5.92 -15.55 8.70
CA PRO A 351 -4.94 -16.39 9.39
C PRO A 351 -4.17 -17.21 8.34
N PHE A 352 -2.84 -17.23 8.46
CA PHE A 352 -1.96 -17.79 7.42
C PHE A 352 -2.39 -19.19 6.95
N ASP A 353 -2.68 -20.08 7.91
CA ASP A 353 -3.02 -21.48 7.63
C ASP A 353 -4.40 -21.68 6.96
N SER A 354 -5.28 -20.66 7.01
CA SER A 354 -6.61 -20.71 6.38
C SER A 354 -6.58 -20.37 4.89
N GLY A 355 -5.47 -19.82 4.39
CA GLY A 355 -5.37 -19.31 3.02
C GLY A 355 -5.59 -20.37 1.94
N PRO A 356 -4.90 -21.53 1.97
CA PRO A 356 -5.01 -22.54 0.92
C PRO A 356 -6.45 -23.05 0.72
N GLU A 357 -7.19 -23.25 1.82
CA GLU A 357 -8.59 -23.70 1.75
C GLU A 357 -9.49 -22.59 1.17
N ALA A 358 -9.33 -21.35 1.62
CA ALA A 358 -10.09 -20.23 1.09
C ALA A 358 -9.86 -20.04 -0.42
N ILE A 359 -8.63 -20.21 -0.91
CA ILE A 359 -8.30 -20.10 -2.34
C ILE A 359 -8.99 -21.22 -3.15
N ARG A 360 -9.00 -22.47 -2.65
CA ARG A 360 -9.74 -23.57 -3.30
C ARG A 360 -11.23 -23.27 -3.38
N GLU A 361 -11.82 -22.78 -2.28
CA GLU A 361 -13.24 -22.43 -2.23
C GLU A 361 -13.58 -21.29 -3.21
N ILE A 362 -12.69 -20.29 -3.35
CA ILE A 362 -12.86 -19.21 -4.34
C ILE A 362 -12.82 -19.78 -5.77
N ARG A 363 -11.89 -20.69 -6.09
CA ARG A 363 -11.85 -21.36 -7.39
C ARG A 363 -13.17 -22.08 -7.67
N ASP A 364 -13.59 -22.91 -6.72
CA ASP A 364 -14.78 -23.75 -6.88
C ASP A 364 -16.05 -22.90 -7.12
N VAL A 365 -16.19 -21.78 -6.45
CA VAL A 365 -17.33 -20.88 -6.64
C VAL A 365 -17.27 -20.15 -7.98
N ILE A 366 -16.08 -19.72 -8.44
CA ILE A 366 -15.90 -19.10 -9.76
C ILE A 366 -16.33 -20.08 -10.86
N GLU A 367 -15.92 -21.33 -10.75
CA GLU A 367 -16.25 -22.40 -11.70
C GLU A 367 -17.76 -22.73 -11.66
N ALA A 368 -18.32 -22.94 -10.46
CA ALA A 368 -19.74 -23.28 -10.29
C ALA A 368 -20.67 -22.16 -10.80
N LYS A 369 -20.28 -20.91 -10.65
CA LYS A 369 -21.03 -19.75 -11.13
C LYS A 369 -20.79 -19.45 -12.61
N GLY A 370 -19.75 -20.00 -13.21
CA GLY A 370 -19.36 -19.73 -14.59
C GLY A 370 -18.98 -18.26 -14.83
N TRP A 371 -18.42 -17.56 -13.81
CA TRP A 371 -18.02 -16.18 -13.95
C TRP A 371 -16.80 -16.04 -14.86
N ALA A 372 -16.86 -15.12 -15.80
CA ALA A 372 -15.75 -14.77 -16.66
C ALA A 372 -14.84 -13.74 -15.95
N ILE A 373 -13.85 -14.20 -15.18
CA ILE A 373 -12.92 -13.36 -14.42
C ILE A 373 -11.65 -13.15 -15.23
N SER A 374 -11.42 -11.92 -15.67
CA SER A 374 -10.31 -11.54 -16.57
C SER A 374 -9.03 -11.13 -15.83
N PHE A 375 -9.09 -10.85 -14.52
CA PHE A 375 -7.95 -10.49 -13.70
C PHE A 375 -7.50 -11.66 -12.82
N PRO A 376 -6.19 -11.75 -12.53
CA PRO A 376 -5.71 -12.77 -11.61
C PRO A 376 -6.13 -12.48 -10.17
N LEU A 377 -6.24 -13.54 -9.40
CA LEU A 377 -6.20 -13.53 -7.95
C LEU A 377 -4.73 -13.42 -7.53
N GLU A 378 -4.43 -12.56 -6.59
CA GLU A 378 -3.09 -12.32 -6.06
C GLU A 378 -3.00 -12.79 -4.62
N VAL A 379 -1.93 -13.53 -4.28
CA VAL A 379 -1.72 -14.05 -2.93
C VAL A 379 -0.34 -13.65 -2.42
N ARG A 380 -0.35 -13.08 -1.21
CA ARG A 380 0.84 -12.63 -0.48
C ARG A 380 0.81 -13.10 0.97
N CYS A 381 1.90 -12.87 1.72
CA CYS A 381 1.94 -13.14 3.15
C CYS A 381 2.73 -12.06 3.91
N ALA A 382 2.50 -11.99 5.22
CA ALA A 382 3.27 -11.14 6.12
C ALA A 382 3.40 -11.75 7.50
N ALA A 383 4.45 -11.33 8.21
CA ALA A 383 4.63 -11.59 9.63
C ALA A 383 3.51 -10.94 10.46
N ALA A 384 3.28 -11.49 11.64
CA ALA A 384 2.51 -10.81 12.67
C ALA A 384 3.21 -9.50 13.08
N ASP A 385 2.41 -8.46 13.34
CA ASP A 385 2.89 -7.21 13.93
C ASP A 385 2.11 -6.86 15.21
N ASP A 386 2.58 -5.83 15.93
CA ASP A 386 2.01 -5.35 17.18
C ASP A 386 1.05 -4.15 17.00
N VAL A 387 0.80 -3.75 15.76
CA VAL A 387 -0.01 -2.56 15.46
C VAL A 387 -1.50 -2.88 15.58
N PRO A 388 -2.25 -2.23 16.47
CA PRO A 388 -3.61 -2.66 16.84
C PRO A 388 -4.60 -2.79 15.69
N LEU A 389 -4.59 -1.88 14.72
CA LEU A 389 -5.47 -1.91 13.55
C LEU A 389 -4.77 -2.37 12.27
N SER A 390 -3.55 -2.90 12.36
CA SER A 390 -2.93 -3.57 11.22
C SER A 390 -3.72 -4.80 10.82
N THR A 391 -3.77 -5.07 9.54
CA THR A 391 -4.41 -6.28 9.01
C THR A 391 -3.72 -7.56 9.48
N ALA A 392 -2.40 -7.49 9.80
CA ALA A 392 -1.59 -8.58 10.36
C ALA A 392 -1.42 -8.50 11.89
N SER A 393 -2.21 -7.66 12.59
CA SER A 393 -2.12 -7.49 14.04
C SER A 393 -2.22 -8.82 14.77
N GLY A 394 -1.15 -9.21 15.48
CA GLY A 394 -1.08 -10.37 16.37
C GLY A 394 -1.11 -11.74 15.68
N ARG A 395 -1.00 -11.82 14.34
CA ARG A 395 -1.02 -13.10 13.63
C ARG A 395 -0.27 -13.07 12.30
N GLU A 396 0.42 -14.14 11.97
CA GLU A 396 0.90 -14.38 10.61
C GLU A 396 -0.30 -14.41 9.65
N THR A 397 -0.13 -13.78 8.50
CA THR A 397 -1.26 -13.44 7.63
C THR A 397 -0.99 -13.85 6.19
N MET A 398 -1.99 -14.47 5.56
CA MET A 398 -2.07 -14.62 4.11
C MET A 398 -3.07 -13.62 3.54
N TYR A 399 -2.61 -12.81 2.59
CA TYR A 399 -3.44 -11.85 1.87
C TYR A 399 -3.96 -12.47 0.59
N ILE A 400 -5.24 -12.32 0.35
CA ILE A 400 -5.91 -12.76 -0.89
C ILE A 400 -6.60 -11.54 -1.50
N ALA A 401 -6.11 -11.10 -2.65
CA ALA A 401 -6.66 -9.98 -3.40
C ALA A 401 -7.38 -10.48 -4.66
N VAL A 402 -8.59 -10.00 -4.87
CA VAL A 402 -9.39 -10.26 -6.05
C VAL A 402 -9.70 -8.98 -6.81
N HIS A 403 -9.67 -9.07 -8.11
CA HIS A 403 -9.72 -7.91 -8.99
C HIS A 403 -10.85 -8.03 -10.01
N ARG A 404 -11.37 -6.89 -10.45
CA ARG A 404 -12.33 -6.81 -11.54
C ARG A 404 -12.01 -5.61 -12.42
N PHE A 405 -12.00 -5.80 -13.73
CA PHE A 405 -11.76 -4.67 -14.64
C PHE A 405 -12.76 -3.54 -14.39
N ILE A 406 -12.29 -2.29 -14.44
CA ILE A 406 -13.08 -1.11 -14.05
C ILE A 406 -14.42 -0.97 -14.79
N LYS A 407 -14.55 -1.56 -15.99
CA LYS A 407 -15.76 -1.51 -16.81
C LYS A 407 -16.70 -2.71 -16.58
N GLU A 408 -16.31 -3.66 -15.73
CA GLU A 408 -17.09 -4.84 -15.41
C GLU A 408 -17.79 -4.67 -14.05
N ASP A 409 -18.97 -5.29 -13.92
CA ASP A 409 -19.65 -5.36 -12.62
C ASP A 409 -18.88 -6.30 -11.67
N PHE A 410 -18.61 -5.82 -10.48
CA PHE A 410 -17.92 -6.56 -9.43
C PHE A 410 -18.81 -6.98 -8.25
N ALA A 411 -20.05 -6.46 -8.18
CA ALA A 411 -20.83 -6.51 -6.95
C ALA A 411 -21.13 -7.95 -6.47
N GLU A 412 -21.63 -8.83 -7.36
CA GLU A 412 -21.93 -10.21 -6.98
C GLU A 412 -20.64 -10.99 -6.67
N TYR A 413 -19.62 -10.85 -7.52
CA TYR A 413 -18.34 -11.54 -7.34
C TYR A 413 -17.69 -11.17 -6.02
N PHE A 414 -17.54 -9.88 -5.72
CA PHE A 414 -16.92 -9.44 -4.48
C PHE A 414 -17.74 -9.84 -3.26
N ARG A 415 -19.07 -9.72 -3.30
CA ARG A 415 -19.93 -10.14 -2.20
C ARG A 415 -19.75 -11.62 -1.83
N VAL A 416 -19.75 -12.51 -2.81
CA VAL A 416 -19.63 -13.95 -2.56
C VAL A 416 -18.22 -14.31 -2.09
N VAL A 417 -17.18 -13.73 -2.71
CA VAL A 417 -15.79 -13.95 -2.27
C VAL A 417 -15.57 -13.35 -0.87
N GLU A 418 -16.15 -12.19 -0.57
CA GLU A 418 -16.08 -11.60 0.78
C GLU A 418 -16.69 -12.53 1.85
N GLU A 419 -17.83 -13.17 1.55
CA GLU A 419 -18.46 -14.15 2.44
C GLU A 419 -17.52 -15.35 2.72
N ILE A 420 -16.80 -15.83 1.70
CA ILE A 420 -15.78 -16.89 1.85
C ILE A 420 -14.67 -16.41 2.77
N LEU A 421 -14.03 -15.28 2.43
CA LEU A 421 -12.90 -14.73 3.17
C LEU A 421 -13.24 -14.44 4.63
N CYS A 422 -14.48 -13.99 4.90
CA CYS A 422 -14.96 -13.75 6.26
C CYS A 422 -15.13 -15.05 7.06
N ARG A 423 -15.65 -16.12 6.46
CA ARG A 423 -15.75 -17.43 7.13
C ARG A 423 -14.38 -17.98 7.54
N HIS A 424 -13.36 -17.65 6.79
CA HIS A 424 -11.97 -17.99 7.08
C HIS A 424 -11.26 -16.97 8.01
N GLY A 425 -12.02 -16.12 8.73
CA GLY A 425 -11.49 -15.19 9.72
C GLY A 425 -10.73 -14.00 9.11
N GLY A 426 -11.07 -13.62 7.88
CA GLY A 426 -10.43 -12.54 7.14
C GLY A 426 -10.71 -11.16 7.71
N ARG A 427 -9.68 -10.32 7.79
CA ARG A 427 -9.75 -8.87 8.05
C ARG A 427 -9.68 -8.11 6.73
N PRO A 428 -10.56 -7.13 6.45
CA PRO A 428 -10.48 -6.36 5.23
C PRO A 428 -9.24 -5.46 5.23
N HIS A 429 -8.60 -5.30 4.07
CA HIS A 429 -7.60 -4.25 3.90
C HIS A 429 -8.31 -2.88 3.84
N TRP A 430 -7.92 -1.93 4.70
CA TRP A 430 -8.62 -0.66 4.91
C TRP A 430 -8.82 0.20 3.66
N GLY A 431 -7.88 0.12 2.71
CA GLY A 431 -7.93 0.86 1.45
C GLY A 431 -8.63 0.14 0.30
N LYS A 432 -9.10 -1.08 0.50
CA LYS A 432 -9.73 -1.92 -0.54
C LYS A 432 -11.24 -2.01 -0.33
N ILE A 433 -11.99 -2.44 -1.35
CA ILE A 433 -13.45 -2.54 -1.27
C ILE A 433 -13.82 -3.63 -0.26
N HIS A 434 -14.70 -3.29 0.68
CA HIS A 434 -15.30 -4.23 1.63
C HIS A 434 -16.65 -3.71 2.13
N THR A 435 -17.44 -4.60 2.73
CA THR A 435 -18.76 -4.26 3.29
C THR A 435 -18.82 -4.35 4.82
N ARG A 436 -17.65 -4.52 5.49
CA ARG A 436 -17.59 -4.70 6.94
C ARG A 436 -18.11 -3.49 7.68
N THR A 437 -18.91 -3.77 8.72
CA THR A 437 -19.51 -2.78 9.63
C THR A 437 -18.67 -2.57 10.87
N ALA A 438 -19.00 -1.55 11.67
CA ALA A 438 -18.36 -1.33 12.96
C ALA A 438 -18.48 -2.54 13.92
N ALA A 439 -19.58 -3.29 13.85
CA ALA A 439 -19.79 -4.49 14.66
C ALA A 439 -18.82 -5.61 14.23
N ASP A 440 -18.72 -5.86 12.92
CA ASP A 440 -17.78 -6.86 12.39
C ASP A 440 -16.33 -6.51 12.75
N LEU A 441 -15.95 -5.24 12.62
CA LEU A 441 -14.58 -4.78 12.89
C LEU A 441 -14.25 -4.85 14.39
N HIS A 442 -15.23 -4.62 15.26
CA HIS A 442 -15.06 -4.76 16.70
C HIS A 442 -14.73 -6.22 17.10
N GLU A 443 -15.33 -7.20 16.42
CA GLU A 443 -15.01 -8.62 16.64
C GLU A 443 -13.65 -9.03 16.08
N LEU A 444 -13.22 -8.40 14.98
CA LEU A 444 -11.99 -8.74 14.28
C LEU A 444 -10.71 -8.14 14.90
N TYR A 445 -10.83 -6.98 15.56
CA TYR A 445 -9.68 -6.25 16.10
C TYR A 445 -9.80 -6.09 17.62
N PRO A 446 -8.96 -6.76 18.42
CA PRO A 446 -9.07 -6.75 19.89
C PRO A 446 -9.02 -5.35 20.52
N ARG A 447 -8.27 -4.41 19.90
CA ARG A 447 -8.13 -3.04 20.41
C ARG A 447 -8.98 -2.01 19.65
N PHE A 448 -10.05 -2.45 18.98
CA PHE A 448 -10.94 -1.56 18.24
C PHE A 448 -11.66 -0.55 19.15
N ALA A 449 -12.08 -0.98 20.34
CA ALA A 449 -12.69 -0.10 21.34
C ALA A 449 -11.71 0.98 21.80
N ASP A 450 -10.45 0.60 22.13
CA ASP A 450 -9.39 1.53 22.53
C ASP A 450 -9.17 2.62 21.46
N PHE A 451 -9.19 2.22 20.19
CA PHE A 451 -9.05 3.17 19.09
C PHE A 451 -10.20 4.16 19.00
N ARG A 452 -11.44 3.70 19.19
CA ARG A 452 -12.62 4.58 19.20
C ARG A 452 -12.58 5.57 20.33
N ASP A 453 -12.19 5.11 21.54
CA ASP A 453 -12.07 5.94 22.73
C ASP A 453 -10.94 6.96 22.57
N LEU A 454 -9.80 6.57 22.01
CA LEU A 454 -8.70 7.48 21.68
C LEU A 454 -9.15 8.56 20.68
N ARG A 455 -9.83 8.15 19.60
CA ARG A 455 -10.36 9.10 18.62
C ARG A 455 -11.29 10.13 19.26
N ALA A 456 -12.24 9.70 20.10
CA ALA A 456 -13.17 10.60 20.79
C ALA A 456 -12.44 11.58 21.73
N ARG A 457 -11.29 11.18 22.29
CA ARG A 457 -10.45 12.01 23.16
C ARG A 457 -9.61 13.01 22.37
N LEU A 458 -9.02 12.61 21.23
CA LEU A 458 -8.14 13.45 20.43
C LEU A 458 -8.90 14.38 19.47
N ASP A 459 -10.05 13.94 18.96
CA ASP A 459 -10.88 14.66 17.99
C ASP A 459 -12.37 14.55 18.37
N PRO A 460 -12.80 15.22 19.47
CA PRO A 460 -14.17 15.11 19.98
C PRO A 460 -15.24 15.61 18.99
N GLU A 461 -14.90 16.56 18.13
CA GLU A 461 -15.80 17.11 17.12
C GLU A 461 -15.78 16.30 15.81
N ALA A 462 -15.00 15.21 15.75
CA ALA A 462 -14.85 14.35 14.56
C ALA A 462 -14.45 15.14 13.29
N MET A 463 -13.58 16.12 13.46
CA MET A 463 -13.08 16.99 12.40
C MET A 463 -12.34 16.20 11.32
N PHE A 464 -11.47 15.24 11.74
CA PHE A 464 -10.66 14.44 10.82
C PHE A 464 -11.42 13.23 10.22
N GLY A 465 -12.72 13.10 10.47
CA GLY A 465 -13.56 12.04 9.93
C GLY A 465 -14.22 12.40 8.59
N ASN A 466 -14.88 11.40 8.02
CA ASN A 466 -15.85 11.54 6.94
C ASN A 466 -16.97 10.48 7.12
N ARG A 467 -18.00 10.50 6.26
CA ARG A 467 -19.13 9.56 6.36
C ARG A 467 -18.69 8.08 6.37
N PHE A 468 -17.66 7.74 5.58
CA PHE A 468 -17.16 6.39 5.50
C PHE A 468 -16.46 5.97 6.80
N THR A 469 -15.52 6.78 7.29
CA THR A 469 -14.82 6.47 8.55
C THR A 469 -15.77 6.49 9.75
N ASP A 470 -16.78 7.36 9.75
CA ASP A 470 -17.81 7.37 10.79
C ASP A 470 -18.62 6.06 10.79
N SER A 471 -18.98 5.53 9.61
CA SER A 471 -19.67 4.23 9.50
C SER A 471 -18.79 3.08 9.97
N LEU A 472 -17.48 3.09 9.64
CA LEU A 472 -16.54 2.06 10.08
C LEU A 472 -16.38 2.00 11.60
N PHE A 473 -16.39 3.14 12.27
CA PHE A 473 -16.20 3.21 13.72
C PHE A 473 -17.52 3.30 14.50
N GLY A 474 -18.67 3.24 13.82
CA GLY A 474 -19.99 3.33 14.45
C GLY A 474 -20.22 4.68 15.15
N LEU A 475 -19.71 5.76 14.55
CA LEU A 475 -19.77 7.12 15.11
C LEU A 475 -20.84 7.92 14.37
N THR A 476 -21.67 8.59 15.15
CA THR A 476 -22.60 9.60 14.62
C THR A 476 -22.12 10.96 15.07
N ARG A 477 -21.97 11.91 14.14
CA ARG A 477 -21.76 13.31 14.50
C ARG A 477 -22.99 13.77 15.31
N ARG A 478 -22.74 14.32 16.51
CA ARG A 478 -23.80 14.92 17.34
C ARG A 478 -24.30 16.22 16.75
#